data_438bb2d2312d0b88f5d767a0ca8ee924
#
_entry.id   438bb2d2312d0b88f5d767a0ca8ee924
#
_cell.length_a   1.000
_cell.length_b   1.000
_cell.length_c   1.000
_cell.angle_alpha   90.00
_cell.angle_beta   90.00
_cell.angle_gamma   90.00
#
_symmetry.space_group_name_H-M   'P 1'
#
loop_
_entity.id
_entity.type
_entity.pdbx_description
1 polymer ?
#
loop_
_entity_poly.entity_id
_entity_poly.type
_entity_poly.pdbx_seq_one_letter_code
_entity_poly.pdbx_strand_id
1 'polypeptide(L)'
;MNLGTETFTALLEAYGPQLIPLSDNLVAACFPLMKVYPAEYCVRRAMRNGQINSDTLIVESSSGTLALGLATVCNWLDLPLVIVTDYACDDVLKRRIEDLGAKVERVPAPAAVGGYQRARLDRLKEICDSTPPHWWLNQYDNPGNAASYSKFAAQLVESLGAVDCLVGTVGSGGSVCGTAIYLRELFPEMTVIGVDTFHSVLFGYADGPRPLRGLGNSLLPKNLDHTAFNEVHWVTAGEAYTATRLLHRQTSLFRGGTSGAAWMVARYWAEKHPRKKVVCLFPDDGTRYVHDIYSDDYMGRNGYWQELPTEPDFVSSPGQAVGRWTAMDWGRRHYAETVAGVCRK
;
A
#
# COMPACT_ATOMS: atom_id res chain seq x y z
N MET A 1 -18.93 -25.43 -4.43
CA MET A 1 -20.14 -24.60 -4.63
C MET A 1 -19.85 -23.56 -5.70
N ASN A 2 -20.62 -23.55 -6.76
CA ASN A 2 -20.47 -22.51 -7.82
C ASN A 2 -21.11 -21.22 -7.29
N LEU A 3 -20.35 -20.41 -6.57
CA LEU A 3 -20.82 -19.11 -6.11
C LEU A 3 -20.85 -18.18 -7.32
N GLY A 4 -22.05 -17.87 -7.81
CA GLY A 4 -22.29 -17.03 -8.98
C GLY A 4 -21.75 -15.61 -8.84
N THR A 5 -21.76 -14.86 -9.93
CA THR A 5 -21.30 -13.47 -10.03
C THR A 5 -21.89 -12.53 -8.95
N GLU A 6 -23.11 -12.78 -8.49
CA GLU A 6 -23.81 -11.98 -7.46
C GLU A 6 -23.15 -12.07 -6.08
N THR A 7 -22.71 -13.25 -5.67
CA THR A 7 -22.08 -13.45 -4.35
C THR A 7 -20.70 -12.78 -4.26
N PHE A 8 -20.11 -12.48 -5.39
CA PHE A 8 -18.78 -11.91 -5.49
C PHE A 8 -18.77 -10.36 -5.47
N THR A 9 -19.83 -9.75 -5.94
CA THR A 9 -20.08 -8.32 -5.73
C THR A 9 -20.10 -8.05 -4.22
N ALA A 10 -20.69 -8.95 -3.43
CA ALA A 10 -20.76 -8.87 -1.98
C ALA A 10 -19.37 -8.85 -1.29
N LEU A 11 -18.36 -9.59 -1.80
CA LEU A 11 -17.01 -9.53 -1.21
C LEU A 11 -16.36 -8.15 -1.37
N LEU A 12 -16.39 -7.59 -2.58
CA LEU A 12 -15.84 -6.25 -2.82
C LEU A 12 -16.65 -5.16 -2.13
N GLU A 13 -17.97 -5.32 -1.98
CA GLU A 13 -18.80 -4.43 -1.19
C GLU A 13 -18.41 -4.46 0.28
N ALA A 14 -18.21 -5.67 0.85
CA ALA A 14 -17.79 -5.84 2.25
C ALA A 14 -16.38 -5.25 2.54
N TYR A 15 -15.48 -5.27 1.55
CA TYR A 15 -14.12 -4.72 1.66
C TYR A 15 -13.95 -3.38 0.96
N GLY A 16 -15.01 -2.80 0.41
CA GLY A 16 -15.02 -1.48 -0.19
C GLY A 16 -14.74 -0.38 0.83
N PRO A 17 -14.20 0.77 0.38
CA PRO A 17 -13.92 1.86 1.29
C PRO A 17 -15.20 2.57 1.72
N GLN A 18 -15.23 2.95 2.98
CA GLN A 18 -16.14 3.98 3.47
C GLN A 18 -15.51 5.34 3.22
N LEU A 19 -16.25 6.25 2.60
CA LEU A 19 -15.82 7.63 2.38
C LEU A 19 -16.25 8.47 3.58
N ILE A 20 -15.29 8.91 4.37
CA ILE A 20 -15.53 9.61 5.64
C ILE A 20 -14.99 11.04 5.52
N PRO A 21 -15.85 12.08 5.60
CA PRO A 21 -15.39 13.46 5.66
C PRO A 21 -14.58 13.70 6.95
N LEU A 22 -13.37 14.25 6.81
CA LEU A 22 -12.53 14.66 7.92
C LEU A 22 -12.52 16.17 8.11
N SER A 23 -12.82 16.92 7.05
CA SER A 23 -13.08 18.36 7.06
C SER A 23 -13.98 18.71 5.86
N ASP A 24 -14.26 19.98 5.66
CA ASP A 24 -15.10 20.47 4.56
C ASP A 24 -14.58 20.05 3.17
N ASN A 25 -13.26 19.86 3.05
CA ASN A 25 -12.61 19.55 1.77
C ASN A 25 -11.71 18.31 1.80
N LEU A 26 -11.59 17.60 2.93
CA LEU A 26 -10.78 16.38 3.07
C LEU A 26 -11.67 15.16 3.35
N VAL A 27 -11.57 14.16 2.49
CA VAL A 27 -12.28 12.88 2.62
C VAL A 27 -11.29 11.73 2.75
N ALA A 28 -11.47 10.89 3.76
CA ALA A 28 -10.75 9.63 3.90
C ALA A 28 -11.48 8.50 3.19
N ALA A 29 -10.80 7.78 2.30
CA ALA A 29 -11.26 6.51 1.76
C ALA A 29 -10.74 5.36 2.64
N CYS A 30 -11.59 4.91 3.55
CA CYS A 30 -11.26 3.99 4.63
C CYS A 30 -11.55 2.55 4.24
N PHE A 31 -10.53 1.81 3.80
CA PHE A 31 -10.67 0.39 3.50
C PHE A 31 -10.53 -0.48 4.75
N PRO A 32 -11.34 -1.53 4.93
CA PRO A 32 -11.04 -2.60 5.90
C PRO A 32 -9.73 -3.34 5.54
N LEU A 33 -9.57 -3.65 4.26
CA LEU A 33 -8.39 -4.33 3.69
C LEU A 33 -8.29 -4.03 2.18
N MET A 34 -7.60 -2.97 1.82
CA MET A 34 -7.49 -2.52 0.42
C MET A 34 -6.94 -3.60 -0.53
N LYS A 35 -6.08 -4.49 -0.03
CA LYS A 35 -5.42 -5.53 -0.83
C LYS A 35 -6.36 -6.65 -1.33
N VAL A 36 -7.61 -6.66 -0.92
CA VAL A 36 -8.64 -7.52 -1.54
C VAL A 36 -8.89 -7.12 -3.00
N TYR A 37 -8.80 -5.83 -3.34
CA TYR A 37 -8.99 -5.34 -4.71
C TYR A 37 -8.02 -5.97 -5.71
N PRO A 38 -6.68 -5.84 -5.56
CA PRO A 38 -5.76 -6.49 -6.48
C PRO A 38 -5.78 -8.01 -6.41
N ALA A 39 -6.01 -8.60 -5.23
CA ALA A 39 -6.13 -10.05 -5.10
C ALA A 39 -7.31 -10.57 -5.93
N GLU A 40 -8.48 -10.00 -5.75
CA GLU A 40 -9.70 -10.38 -6.47
C GLU A 40 -9.55 -10.18 -7.98
N TYR A 41 -9.20 -8.98 -8.39
CA TYR A 41 -9.10 -8.64 -9.80
C TYR A 41 -8.12 -9.55 -10.56
N CYS A 42 -6.93 -9.77 -9.98
CA CYS A 42 -5.88 -10.57 -10.64
C CYS A 42 -6.26 -12.05 -10.69
N VAL A 43 -6.76 -12.63 -9.60
CA VAL A 43 -7.18 -14.03 -9.57
C VAL A 43 -8.31 -14.27 -10.56
N ARG A 44 -9.36 -13.46 -10.55
CA ARG A 44 -10.47 -13.60 -11.50
C ARG A 44 -10.07 -13.41 -12.97
N ARG A 45 -9.20 -12.44 -13.22
CA ARG A 45 -8.67 -12.26 -14.57
C ARG A 45 -7.92 -13.49 -15.03
N ALA A 46 -7.09 -14.08 -14.16
CA ALA A 46 -6.35 -15.29 -14.45
C ALA A 46 -7.28 -16.50 -14.67
N MET A 47 -8.34 -16.64 -13.87
CA MET A 47 -9.38 -17.68 -14.08
C MET A 47 -10.08 -17.50 -15.43
N ARG A 48 -10.54 -16.29 -15.76
CA ARG A 48 -11.19 -16.00 -17.04
C ARG A 48 -10.31 -16.27 -18.24
N ASN A 49 -9.00 -16.08 -18.09
CA ASN A 49 -7.99 -16.35 -19.13
C ASN A 49 -7.54 -17.82 -19.16
N GLY A 50 -8.11 -18.69 -18.33
CA GLY A 50 -7.74 -20.12 -18.26
C GLY A 50 -6.36 -20.38 -17.62
N GLN A 51 -5.76 -19.41 -16.95
CA GLN A 51 -4.48 -19.54 -16.25
C GLN A 51 -4.62 -20.20 -14.87
N ILE A 52 -5.81 -20.14 -14.28
CA ILE A 52 -6.16 -20.73 -12.97
C ILE A 52 -7.40 -21.62 -13.15
N ASN A 53 -7.34 -22.82 -12.61
CA ASN A 53 -8.46 -23.74 -12.36
C ASN A 53 -8.46 -24.19 -10.89
N SER A 54 -9.36 -25.10 -10.51
CA SER A 54 -9.50 -25.61 -9.13
C SER A 54 -8.22 -26.26 -8.57
N ASP A 55 -7.36 -26.79 -9.44
CA ASP A 55 -6.17 -27.55 -9.04
C ASP A 55 -4.89 -26.69 -9.06
N THR A 56 -5.03 -25.43 -9.49
CA THR A 56 -3.88 -24.51 -9.62
C THR A 56 -3.49 -23.95 -8.24
N LEU A 57 -2.27 -24.22 -7.80
CA LEU A 57 -1.72 -23.64 -6.59
C LEU A 57 -1.44 -22.15 -6.77
N ILE A 58 -2.12 -21.32 -6.01
CA ILE A 58 -1.81 -19.88 -5.95
C ILE A 58 -0.61 -19.68 -5.02
N VAL A 59 0.36 -18.88 -5.46
CA VAL A 59 1.54 -18.57 -4.64
C VAL A 59 1.80 -17.06 -4.61
N GLU A 60 2.27 -16.54 -3.48
CA GLU A 60 2.71 -15.14 -3.38
C GLU A 60 3.76 -14.96 -2.28
N SER A 61 4.64 -13.99 -2.50
CA SER A 61 5.61 -13.51 -1.50
C SER A 61 5.08 -12.24 -0.83
N SER A 62 4.61 -12.35 0.41
CA SER A 62 4.10 -11.21 1.14
C SER A 62 4.21 -11.39 2.65
N SER A 63 4.65 -10.34 3.36
CA SER A 63 4.64 -10.28 4.82
C SER A 63 3.55 -9.34 5.38
N GLY A 64 2.61 -8.93 4.54
CA GLY A 64 1.64 -7.91 4.89
C GLY A 64 0.21 -8.18 4.42
N THR A 65 -0.53 -7.10 4.22
CA THR A 65 -1.96 -7.10 3.92
C THR A 65 -2.34 -7.81 2.61
N LEU A 66 -1.41 -7.94 1.63
CA LEU A 66 -1.71 -8.70 0.42
C LEU A 66 -1.84 -10.21 0.71
N ALA A 67 -1.02 -10.76 1.63
CA ALA A 67 -1.15 -12.16 2.02
C ALA A 67 -2.57 -12.45 2.56
N LEU A 68 -3.09 -11.57 3.43
CA LEU A 68 -4.44 -11.69 3.95
C LEU A 68 -5.51 -11.46 2.86
N GLY A 69 -5.30 -10.49 1.96
CA GLY A 69 -6.21 -10.24 0.84
C GLY A 69 -6.32 -11.44 -0.10
N LEU A 70 -5.19 -12.08 -0.43
CA LEU A 70 -5.17 -13.32 -1.21
C LEU A 70 -5.83 -14.47 -0.46
N ALA A 71 -5.52 -14.66 0.83
CA ALA A 71 -6.13 -15.72 1.63
C ALA A 71 -7.67 -15.56 1.67
N THR A 72 -8.17 -14.32 1.82
CA THR A 72 -9.60 -14.02 1.77
C THR A 72 -10.22 -14.41 0.42
N VAL A 73 -9.58 -14.04 -0.70
CA VAL A 73 -10.07 -14.32 -2.05
C VAL A 73 -9.97 -15.81 -2.39
N CYS A 74 -8.85 -16.47 -2.05
CA CYS A 74 -8.64 -17.88 -2.34
C CYS A 74 -9.59 -18.77 -1.51
N ASN A 75 -9.81 -18.46 -0.22
CA ASN A 75 -10.81 -19.13 0.59
C ASN A 75 -12.22 -19.01 -0.01
N TRP A 76 -12.58 -17.81 -0.47
CA TRP A 76 -13.88 -17.58 -1.10
C TRP A 76 -14.08 -18.34 -2.41
N LEU A 77 -12.99 -18.56 -3.17
CA LEU A 77 -13.00 -19.24 -4.47
C LEU A 77 -12.65 -20.73 -4.39
N ASP A 78 -12.39 -21.24 -3.17
CA ASP A 78 -11.95 -22.62 -2.92
C ASP A 78 -10.65 -22.95 -3.70
N LEU A 79 -9.68 -22.04 -3.68
CA LEU A 79 -8.38 -22.17 -4.36
C LEU A 79 -7.26 -22.44 -3.35
N PRO A 80 -6.36 -23.39 -3.62
CA PRO A 80 -5.23 -23.64 -2.74
C PRO A 80 -4.23 -22.48 -2.79
N LEU A 81 -3.73 -22.04 -1.61
CA LEU A 81 -2.82 -20.90 -1.48
C LEU A 81 -1.61 -21.23 -0.62
N VAL A 82 -0.41 -20.84 -1.10
CA VAL A 82 0.82 -20.78 -0.30
C VAL A 82 1.33 -19.35 -0.25
N ILE A 83 1.55 -18.84 0.94
CA ILE A 83 2.20 -17.55 1.19
C ILE A 83 3.62 -17.79 1.70
N VAL A 84 4.60 -17.29 0.97
CA VAL A 84 6.00 -17.24 1.43
C VAL A 84 6.25 -15.92 2.13
N THR A 85 6.65 -15.98 3.40
CA THR A 85 6.80 -14.80 4.25
C THR A 85 8.09 -14.83 5.08
N ASP A 86 8.27 -13.84 5.93
CA ASP A 86 9.33 -13.72 6.93
C ASP A 86 8.76 -13.31 8.30
N TYR A 87 9.62 -12.95 9.24
CA TYR A 87 9.22 -12.55 10.59
C TYR A 87 8.48 -11.20 10.67
N ALA A 88 8.41 -10.42 9.57
CA ALA A 88 7.55 -9.24 9.51
C ALA A 88 6.05 -9.58 9.41
N CYS A 89 5.72 -10.82 9.03
CA CYS A 89 4.39 -11.40 9.21
C CYS A 89 4.28 -11.89 10.67
N ASP A 90 3.66 -11.08 11.52
CA ASP A 90 3.45 -11.44 12.93
C ASP A 90 2.53 -12.66 13.09
N ASP A 91 2.49 -13.24 14.30
CA ASP A 91 1.75 -14.48 14.54
C ASP A 91 0.23 -14.31 14.44
N VAL A 92 -0.30 -13.11 14.68
CA VAL A 92 -1.73 -12.83 14.52
C VAL A 92 -2.11 -12.87 13.05
N LEU A 93 -1.35 -12.18 12.22
CA LEU A 93 -1.57 -12.19 10.77
C LEU A 93 -1.39 -13.60 10.19
N LYS A 94 -0.34 -14.32 10.62
CA LYS A 94 -0.09 -15.71 10.20
C LYS A 94 -1.29 -16.59 10.50
N ARG A 95 -1.80 -16.58 11.75
CA ARG A 95 -2.98 -17.38 12.13
C ARG A 95 -4.22 -17.03 11.33
N ARG A 96 -4.49 -15.73 11.09
CA ARG A 96 -5.62 -15.31 10.25
C ARG A 96 -5.54 -15.83 8.82
N ILE A 97 -4.34 -15.90 8.25
CA ILE A 97 -4.11 -16.45 6.90
C ILE A 97 -4.32 -17.97 6.89
N GLU A 98 -3.79 -18.68 7.91
CA GLU A 98 -3.92 -20.13 8.05
C GLU A 98 -5.37 -20.55 8.35
N ASP A 99 -6.11 -19.80 9.14
CA ASP A 99 -7.53 -20.03 9.43
C ASP A 99 -8.41 -19.94 8.17
N LEU A 100 -7.99 -19.14 7.18
CA LEU A 100 -8.59 -19.06 5.86
C LEU A 100 -8.16 -20.22 4.91
N GLY A 101 -7.45 -21.24 5.42
CA GLY A 101 -7.05 -22.42 4.66
C GLY A 101 -5.74 -22.28 3.87
N ALA A 102 -5.04 -21.15 3.95
CA ALA A 102 -3.78 -20.97 3.26
C ALA A 102 -2.60 -21.57 4.05
N LYS A 103 -1.61 -22.11 3.33
CA LYS A 103 -0.33 -22.50 3.93
C LYS A 103 0.60 -21.28 4.02
N VAL A 104 1.23 -21.08 5.18
CA VAL A 104 2.21 -20.01 5.40
C VAL A 104 3.59 -20.59 5.64
N GLU A 105 4.55 -20.27 4.77
CA GLU A 105 5.94 -20.65 4.89
C GLU A 105 6.82 -19.44 5.24
N ARG A 106 7.43 -19.44 6.43
CA ARG A 106 8.40 -18.42 6.84
C ARG A 106 9.81 -18.82 6.41
N VAL A 107 10.51 -17.92 5.73
CA VAL A 107 11.95 -18.11 5.51
C VAL A 107 12.71 -17.86 6.81
N PRO A 108 13.67 -18.74 7.18
CA PRO A 108 14.30 -18.70 8.50
C PRO A 108 15.36 -17.59 8.63
N ALA A 109 15.96 -17.16 7.52
CA ALA A 109 17.04 -16.18 7.50
C ALA A 109 17.00 -15.31 6.23
N PRO A 110 17.58 -14.10 6.28
CA PRO A 110 17.73 -13.27 5.08
C PRO A 110 18.79 -13.87 4.14
N ALA A 111 18.66 -13.62 2.85
CA ALA A 111 19.71 -13.88 1.87
C ALA A 111 20.90 -12.92 2.09
N ALA A 112 22.09 -13.35 1.71
CA ALA A 112 23.32 -12.55 1.83
C ALA A 112 23.23 -11.22 1.06
N VAL A 113 22.51 -11.21 -0.07
CA VAL A 113 22.22 -10.02 -0.87
C VAL A 113 20.71 -9.93 -1.07
N GLY A 114 20.10 -8.76 -0.83
CA GLY A 114 18.66 -8.54 -0.96
C GLY A 114 17.80 -8.98 0.24
N GLY A 115 18.44 -9.39 1.33
CA GLY A 115 17.81 -9.63 2.63
C GLY A 115 16.63 -10.62 2.60
N TYR A 116 15.64 -10.41 3.47
CA TYR A 116 14.46 -11.27 3.55
C TYR A 116 13.60 -11.25 2.27
N GLN A 117 13.55 -10.14 1.56
CA GLN A 117 12.77 -10.07 0.31
C GLN A 117 13.34 -11.05 -0.73
N ARG A 118 14.65 -11.10 -0.87
CA ARG A 118 15.31 -12.04 -1.78
C ARG A 118 15.09 -13.48 -1.33
N ALA A 119 15.30 -13.79 -0.04
CA ALA A 119 15.08 -15.13 0.49
C ALA A 119 13.66 -15.64 0.23
N ARG A 120 12.64 -14.79 0.39
CA ARG A 120 11.25 -15.14 0.07
C ARG A 120 11.04 -15.44 -1.42
N LEU A 121 11.62 -14.64 -2.30
CA LEU A 121 11.50 -14.85 -3.76
C LEU A 121 12.21 -16.13 -4.20
N ASP A 122 13.37 -16.44 -3.64
CA ASP A 122 14.10 -17.69 -3.91
C ASP A 122 13.26 -18.90 -3.47
N ARG A 123 12.69 -18.85 -2.26
CA ARG A 123 11.82 -19.92 -1.76
C ARG A 123 10.55 -20.08 -2.58
N LEU A 124 9.94 -18.96 -2.99
CA LEU A 124 8.75 -18.98 -3.86
C LEU A 124 9.07 -19.64 -5.21
N LYS A 125 10.24 -19.35 -5.78
CA LYS A 125 10.68 -19.99 -7.02
C LYS A 125 10.83 -21.51 -6.85
N GLU A 126 11.42 -21.98 -5.77
CA GLU A 126 11.53 -23.44 -5.47
C GLU A 126 10.16 -24.10 -5.42
N ILE A 127 9.15 -23.43 -4.82
CA ILE A 127 7.77 -23.95 -4.77
C ILE A 127 7.19 -24.02 -6.19
N CYS A 128 7.34 -22.96 -6.98
CA CYS A 128 6.88 -22.93 -8.36
C CYS A 128 7.51 -24.05 -9.20
N ASP A 129 8.82 -24.24 -9.08
CA ASP A 129 9.55 -25.27 -9.85
C ASP A 129 9.13 -26.69 -9.48
N SER A 130 8.68 -26.93 -8.24
CA SER A 130 8.32 -28.26 -7.71
C SER A 130 6.82 -28.59 -7.75
N THR A 131 5.94 -27.62 -8.01
CA THR A 131 4.48 -27.81 -7.87
C THR A 131 3.71 -27.23 -9.06
N PRO A 132 3.68 -27.89 -10.24
CA PRO A 132 2.77 -27.55 -11.32
C PRO A 132 1.39 -28.24 -11.14
N PRO A 133 0.24 -27.62 -11.53
CA PRO A 133 0.15 -26.25 -12.02
C PRO A 133 0.17 -25.23 -10.88
N HIS A 134 0.85 -24.11 -11.09
CA HIS A 134 0.88 -23.00 -10.14
C HIS A 134 0.64 -21.66 -10.85
N TRP A 135 0.22 -20.65 -10.08
CA TRP A 135 0.08 -19.28 -10.53
C TRP A 135 0.56 -18.32 -9.46
N TRP A 136 1.47 -17.41 -9.84
CA TRP A 136 2.03 -16.36 -8.99
C TRP A 136 1.41 -15.01 -9.34
N LEU A 137 0.79 -14.34 -8.35
CA LEU A 137 0.16 -13.03 -8.55
C LEU A 137 1.21 -11.96 -8.92
N ASN A 138 2.39 -11.99 -8.29
CA ASN A 138 3.49 -11.04 -8.55
C ASN A 138 3.07 -9.58 -8.44
N GLN A 139 2.73 -9.14 -7.21
CA GLN A 139 2.14 -7.83 -6.93
C GLN A 139 2.93 -6.63 -7.45
N TYR A 140 4.26 -6.76 -7.59
CA TYR A 140 5.13 -5.65 -7.99
C TYR A 140 5.11 -5.41 -9.50
N ASP A 141 4.94 -6.46 -10.28
CA ASP A 141 5.09 -6.42 -11.74
C ASP A 141 3.78 -6.69 -12.49
N ASN A 142 2.73 -7.16 -11.81
CA ASN A 142 1.45 -7.46 -12.43
C ASN A 142 0.63 -6.18 -12.67
N PRO A 143 0.37 -5.78 -13.92
CA PRO A 143 -0.40 -4.58 -14.23
C PRO A 143 -1.85 -4.67 -13.74
N GLY A 144 -2.36 -5.88 -13.47
CA GLY A 144 -3.66 -6.10 -12.86
C GLY A 144 -3.77 -5.47 -11.46
N ASN A 145 -2.64 -5.29 -10.76
CA ASN A 145 -2.64 -4.61 -9.47
C ASN A 145 -3.12 -3.15 -9.62
N ALA A 146 -2.56 -2.37 -10.53
CA ALA A 146 -3.03 -1.00 -10.78
C ALA A 146 -4.45 -0.99 -11.38
N ALA A 147 -4.73 -1.84 -12.36
CA ALA A 147 -6.03 -1.92 -13.01
C ALA A 147 -7.19 -2.25 -12.05
N SER A 148 -6.92 -2.94 -10.94
CA SER A 148 -7.93 -3.30 -9.94
C SER A 148 -8.62 -2.10 -9.29
N TYR A 149 -7.98 -0.93 -9.28
CA TYR A 149 -8.50 0.27 -8.62
C TYR A 149 -9.44 1.11 -9.48
N SER A 150 -9.76 0.69 -10.72
CA SER A 150 -10.75 1.35 -11.58
C SER A 150 -12.12 1.46 -10.94
N LYS A 151 -12.61 0.39 -10.28
CA LYS A 151 -13.88 0.40 -9.56
C LYS A 151 -13.90 1.41 -8.41
N PHE A 152 -12.80 1.49 -7.67
CA PHE A 152 -12.65 2.48 -6.60
C PHE A 152 -12.64 3.91 -7.16
N ALA A 153 -11.92 4.15 -8.24
CA ALA A 153 -11.91 5.46 -8.90
C ALA A 153 -13.33 5.87 -9.38
N ALA A 154 -14.08 4.93 -9.97
CA ALA A 154 -15.48 5.17 -10.35
C ALA A 154 -16.38 5.51 -9.13
N GLN A 155 -16.22 4.79 -8.02
CA GLN A 155 -16.93 5.07 -6.76
C GLN A 155 -16.62 6.49 -6.24
N LEU A 156 -15.36 6.94 -6.33
CA LEU A 156 -14.98 8.31 -5.92
C LEU A 156 -15.71 9.35 -6.77
N VAL A 157 -15.77 9.16 -8.09
CA VAL A 157 -16.47 10.05 -9.01
C VAL A 157 -17.96 10.08 -8.71
N GLU A 158 -18.57 8.92 -8.55
CA GLU A 158 -20.01 8.80 -8.25
C GLU A 158 -20.38 9.49 -6.91
N SER A 159 -19.55 9.28 -5.88
CA SER A 159 -19.86 9.77 -4.53
C SER A 159 -19.47 11.23 -4.31
N LEU A 160 -18.40 11.71 -4.94
CA LEU A 160 -17.81 13.02 -4.66
C LEU A 160 -17.94 14.01 -5.81
N GLY A 161 -18.24 13.54 -7.03
CA GLY A 161 -18.28 14.34 -8.26
C GLY A 161 -16.85 14.63 -8.76
N ALA A 162 -16.14 15.52 -8.10
CA ALA A 162 -14.78 15.90 -8.48
C ALA A 162 -13.75 15.51 -7.41
N VAL A 163 -12.52 15.24 -7.84
CA VAL A 163 -11.36 15.05 -6.98
C VAL A 163 -10.23 15.96 -7.49
N ASP A 164 -9.79 16.90 -6.67
CA ASP A 164 -8.70 17.82 -7.04
C ASP A 164 -7.33 17.31 -6.59
N CYS A 165 -7.28 16.50 -5.51
CA CYS A 165 -6.05 15.94 -5.00
C CYS A 165 -6.27 14.52 -4.46
N LEU A 166 -5.38 13.60 -4.84
CA LEU A 166 -5.30 12.25 -4.33
C LEU A 166 -4.01 12.08 -3.53
N VAL A 167 -4.12 11.71 -2.26
CA VAL A 167 -2.97 11.44 -1.38
C VAL A 167 -2.97 9.98 -0.94
N GLY A 168 -1.85 9.31 -1.09
CA GLY A 168 -1.72 7.93 -0.62
C GLY A 168 -0.27 7.48 -0.44
N THR A 169 -0.08 6.50 0.43
CA THR A 169 1.23 5.87 0.65
C THR A 169 1.61 4.97 -0.50
N VAL A 170 2.91 4.95 -0.83
CA VAL A 170 3.44 4.21 -1.97
C VAL A 170 4.26 3.01 -1.49
N GLY A 171 3.86 1.82 -1.90
CA GLY A 171 4.62 0.57 -1.70
C GLY A 171 4.86 -0.13 -3.04
N SER A 172 3.86 -0.79 -3.62
CA SER A 172 3.94 -1.37 -4.96
C SER A 172 3.56 -0.39 -6.09
N GLY A 173 3.10 0.82 -5.75
CA GLY A 173 2.57 1.79 -6.69
C GLY A 173 1.11 1.54 -7.12
N GLY A 174 0.62 0.30 -7.04
CA GLY A 174 -0.65 -0.11 -7.62
C GLY A 174 -1.86 0.74 -7.22
N SER A 175 -2.05 1.04 -5.93
CA SER A 175 -3.24 1.78 -5.47
C SER A 175 -3.25 3.23 -5.93
N VAL A 176 -2.18 3.97 -5.68
CA VAL A 176 -2.12 5.40 -6.01
C VAL A 176 -2.07 5.59 -7.52
N CYS A 177 -1.14 4.91 -8.22
CA CYS A 177 -1.03 5.01 -9.67
C CYS A 177 -2.30 4.51 -10.38
N GLY A 178 -2.86 3.36 -9.94
CA GLY A 178 -4.05 2.80 -10.54
C GLY A 178 -5.27 3.71 -10.38
N THR A 179 -5.49 4.27 -9.20
CA THR A 179 -6.58 5.24 -8.97
C THR A 179 -6.34 6.52 -9.78
N ALA A 180 -5.10 7.03 -9.80
CA ALA A 180 -4.74 8.26 -10.50
C ALA A 180 -4.96 8.16 -12.02
N ILE A 181 -4.62 7.04 -12.65
CA ILE A 181 -4.82 6.82 -14.08
C ILE A 181 -6.28 7.08 -14.46
N TYR A 182 -7.22 6.43 -13.76
CA TYR A 182 -8.65 6.56 -14.07
C TYR A 182 -9.23 7.92 -13.71
N LEU A 183 -8.84 8.50 -12.58
CA LEU A 183 -9.34 9.82 -12.19
C LEU A 183 -8.84 10.91 -13.14
N ARG A 184 -7.63 10.82 -13.67
CA ARG A 184 -7.06 11.82 -14.59
C ARG A 184 -7.68 11.81 -15.99
N GLU A 185 -8.33 10.74 -16.39
CA GLU A 185 -9.16 10.76 -17.61
C GLU A 185 -10.29 11.78 -17.51
N LEU A 186 -10.82 12.00 -16.30
CA LEU A 186 -11.90 12.94 -16.02
C LEU A 186 -11.39 14.28 -15.45
N PHE A 187 -10.32 14.24 -14.68
CA PHE A 187 -9.72 15.38 -13.98
C PHE A 187 -8.21 15.49 -14.29
N PRO A 188 -7.83 15.95 -15.52
CA PRO A 188 -6.42 15.97 -15.97
C PRO A 188 -5.49 16.79 -15.06
N GLU A 189 -6.04 17.84 -14.42
CA GLU A 189 -5.29 18.73 -13.53
C GLU A 189 -5.24 18.25 -12.07
N MET A 190 -5.76 17.05 -11.78
CA MET A 190 -5.74 16.48 -10.43
C MET A 190 -4.30 16.32 -9.95
N THR A 191 -4.03 16.85 -8.76
CA THR A 191 -2.76 16.66 -8.06
C THR A 191 -2.70 15.24 -7.46
N VAL A 192 -1.58 14.56 -7.61
CA VAL A 192 -1.32 13.27 -6.97
C VAL A 192 -0.10 13.37 -6.09
N ILE A 193 -0.27 13.05 -4.82
CA ILE A 193 0.78 13.11 -3.81
C ILE A 193 1.11 11.69 -3.33
N GLY A 194 2.36 11.30 -3.55
CA GLY A 194 2.92 10.05 -3.03
C GLY A 194 3.54 10.26 -1.66
N VAL A 195 3.17 9.44 -0.69
CA VAL A 195 3.82 9.42 0.62
C VAL A 195 4.72 8.20 0.72
N ASP A 196 6.00 8.43 0.88
CA ASP A 196 7.06 7.43 1.05
C ASP A 196 7.73 7.61 2.41
N THR A 197 8.74 6.83 2.69
CA THR A 197 9.55 6.91 3.92
C THR A 197 11.04 6.94 3.59
N PHE A 198 11.84 7.36 4.56
CA PHE A 198 13.29 7.32 4.45
C PHE A 198 13.79 5.88 4.25
N HIS A 199 14.91 5.73 3.57
CA HIS A 199 15.52 4.43 3.20
C HIS A 199 14.66 3.57 2.26
N SER A 200 13.77 4.19 1.50
CA SER A 200 13.01 3.58 0.41
C SER A 200 13.58 3.99 -0.94
N VAL A 201 13.76 3.04 -1.84
CA VAL A 201 14.32 3.32 -3.18
C VAL A 201 13.30 3.92 -4.15
N LEU A 202 12.01 3.96 -3.77
CA LEU A 202 10.92 4.28 -4.68
C LEU A 202 11.06 5.66 -5.33
N PHE A 203 11.58 6.64 -4.60
CA PHE A 203 11.76 8.00 -5.09
C PHE A 203 13.20 8.51 -4.89
N GLY A 204 14.18 7.60 -5.10
CA GLY A 204 15.60 7.96 -5.20
C GLY A 204 16.34 8.07 -3.87
N TYR A 205 15.77 7.61 -2.76
CA TYR A 205 16.51 7.47 -1.51
C TYR A 205 17.34 6.17 -1.52
N ALA A 206 18.41 6.12 -0.73
CA ALA A 206 19.20 4.90 -0.56
C ALA A 206 18.42 3.85 0.24
N ASP A 207 18.54 2.55 -0.14
CA ASP A 207 17.94 1.45 0.60
C ASP A 207 18.49 1.32 2.01
N GLY A 208 17.62 0.96 2.96
CA GLY A 208 18.01 0.74 4.34
C GLY A 208 16.86 0.23 5.22
N PRO A 209 17.10 0.10 6.53
CA PRO A 209 16.10 -0.36 7.48
C PRO A 209 14.87 0.57 7.55
N ARG A 210 13.68 0.00 7.51
CA ARG A 210 12.40 0.71 7.57
C ARG A 210 11.49 0.07 8.61
N PRO A 211 11.18 0.75 9.72
CA PRO A 211 10.20 0.28 10.70
C PRO A 211 8.77 0.33 10.17
N LEU A 212 8.44 1.34 9.33
CA LEU A 212 7.13 1.48 8.71
C LEU A 212 6.84 0.32 7.77
N ARG A 213 5.65 -0.29 7.94
CA ARG A 213 5.14 -1.35 7.08
C ARG A 213 4.10 -0.80 6.12
N GLY A 214 4.03 -1.34 4.90
CA GLY A 214 3.01 -1.01 3.90
C GLY A 214 3.32 0.20 3.04
N LEU A 215 4.40 0.93 3.29
CA LEU A 215 4.96 1.96 2.42
C LEU A 215 6.49 1.81 2.32
N GLY A 216 7.07 2.36 1.26
CA GLY A 216 8.46 2.17 0.94
C GLY A 216 8.79 0.78 0.39
N ASN A 217 9.90 0.68 -0.31
CA ASN A 217 10.37 -0.58 -0.89
C ASN A 217 11.90 -0.58 -1.04
N SER A 218 12.50 -1.78 -1.10
CA SER A 218 13.90 -2.01 -1.49
C SER A 218 14.07 -2.30 -2.98
N LEU A 219 12.97 -2.43 -3.72
CA LEU A 219 12.94 -2.67 -5.17
C LEU A 219 12.06 -1.62 -5.82
N LEU A 220 12.34 -1.28 -7.08
CA LEU A 220 11.45 -0.47 -7.92
C LEU A 220 10.41 -1.36 -8.59
N PRO A 221 9.13 -1.29 -8.17
CA PRO A 221 8.06 -2.06 -8.80
C PRO A 221 7.76 -1.54 -10.20
N LYS A 222 7.44 -2.41 -11.17
CA LYS A 222 6.98 -1.99 -12.49
C LYS A 222 5.62 -1.29 -12.48
N ASN A 223 4.83 -1.52 -11.44
CA ASN A 223 3.54 -0.84 -11.24
C ASN A 223 3.69 0.61 -10.75
N LEU A 224 4.90 1.05 -10.39
CA LEU A 224 5.14 2.41 -9.96
C LEU A 224 5.41 3.31 -11.17
N ASP A 225 4.39 4.02 -11.58
CA ASP A 225 4.50 5.06 -12.59
C ASP A 225 4.84 6.41 -11.91
N HIS A 226 6.09 6.82 -12.01
CA HIS A 226 6.58 8.07 -11.43
C HIS A 226 5.94 9.31 -12.04
N THR A 227 5.49 9.23 -13.30
CA THR A 227 4.79 10.35 -13.98
C THR A 227 3.38 10.58 -13.42
N ALA A 228 2.89 9.68 -12.58
CA ALA A 228 1.64 9.89 -11.87
C ALA A 228 1.73 10.98 -10.79
N PHE A 229 2.91 11.25 -10.23
CA PHE A 229 3.06 12.09 -9.03
C PHE A 229 3.39 13.55 -9.36
N ASN A 230 2.68 14.47 -8.73
CA ASN A 230 3.01 15.88 -8.70
C ASN A 230 4.00 16.18 -7.57
N GLU A 231 3.74 15.61 -6.38
CA GLU A 231 4.56 15.80 -5.19
C GLU A 231 4.88 14.44 -4.56
N VAL A 232 6.02 14.37 -3.91
CA VAL A 232 6.43 13.22 -3.08
C VAL A 232 6.82 13.72 -1.69
N HIS A 233 6.31 13.06 -0.65
CA HIS A 233 6.63 13.36 0.73
C HIS A 233 7.30 12.15 1.38
N TRP A 234 8.38 12.38 2.12
CA TRP A 234 9.03 11.37 2.96
C TRP A 234 8.71 11.66 4.42
N VAL A 235 8.25 10.65 5.13
CA VAL A 235 7.93 10.72 6.55
C VAL A 235 8.71 9.69 7.35
N THR A 236 9.04 10.01 8.59
CA THR A 236 9.66 9.06 9.51
C THR A 236 8.62 8.12 10.12
N ALA A 237 9.06 7.01 10.72
CA ALA A 237 8.18 6.12 11.46
C ALA A 237 7.53 6.81 12.67
N GLY A 238 8.28 7.65 13.39
CA GLY A 238 7.77 8.40 14.53
C GLY A 238 6.66 9.37 14.13
N GLU A 239 6.85 10.14 13.05
CA GLU A 239 5.84 11.04 12.50
C GLU A 239 4.57 10.27 12.08
N ALA A 240 4.74 9.19 11.29
CA ALA A 240 3.61 8.38 10.83
C ALA A 240 2.82 7.75 11.99
N TYR A 241 3.51 7.19 12.99
CA TYR A 241 2.87 6.54 14.13
C TYR A 241 2.19 7.54 15.06
N THR A 242 2.85 8.66 15.35
CA THR A 242 2.24 9.76 16.13
C THR A 242 1.01 10.32 15.42
N ALA A 243 1.10 10.54 14.09
CA ALA A 243 -0.04 10.97 13.29
C ALA A 243 -1.20 9.96 13.30
N THR A 244 -0.89 8.65 13.27
CA THR A 244 -1.90 7.59 13.38
C THR A 244 -2.65 7.64 14.72
N ARG A 245 -1.93 7.83 15.83
CA ARG A 245 -2.52 7.96 17.16
C ARG A 245 -3.35 9.23 17.28
N LEU A 246 -2.89 10.33 16.67
CA LEU A 246 -3.60 11.61 16.65
C LEU A 246 -4.88 11.51 15.81
N LEU A 247 -4.81 10.93 14.62
CA LEU A 247 -5.97 10.63 13.76
C LEU A 247 -7.04 9.87 14.56
N HIS A 248 -6.65 8.78 15.23
CA HIS A 248 -7.59 7.99 16.03
C HIS A 248 -8.23 8.82 17.16
N ARG A 249 -7.45 9.59 17.90
CA ARG A 249 -7.95 10.44 18.99
C ARG A 249 -8.91 11.54 18.51
N GLN A 250 -8.66 12.11 17.34
CA GLN A 250 -9.47 13.22 16.82
C GLN A 250 -10.72 12.77 16.07
N THR A 251 -10.69 11.59 15.45
CA THR A 251 -11.75 11.14 14.51
C THR A 251 -12.38 9.82 14.90
N SER A 252 -11.85 9.12 15.91
CA SER A 252 -12.19 7.74 16.27
C SER A 252 -11.88 6.70 15.17
N LEU A 253 -11.18 7.07 14.10
CA LEU A 253 -10.80 6.15 13.04
C LEU A 253 -9.59 5.30 13.46
N PHE A 254 -9.84 4.03 13.72
CA PHE A 254 -8.82 3.07 14.13
C PHE A 254 -8.14 2.49 12.89
N ARG A 255 -6.93 3.00 12.53
CA ARG A 255 -6.27 2.75 11.23
C ARG A 255 -4.80 2.35 11.41
N GLY A 256 -4.19 1.79 10.33
CA GLY A 256 -2.77 1.46 10.29
C GLY A 256 -1.84 2.66 10.12
N GLY A 257 -0.52 2.45 10.29
CA GLY A 257 0.49 3.52 10.24
C GLY A 257 0.59 4.25 8.90
N THR A 258 0.28 3.58 7.81
CA THR A 258 0.18 4.19 6.47
C THR A 258 -0.92 5.22 6.38
N SER A 259 -2.03 5.01 7.10
CA SER A 259 -3.14 5.97 7.14
C SER A 259 -2.76 7.25 7.86
N GLY A 260 -2.01 7.17 8.98
CA GLY A 260 -1.50 8.34 9.68
C GLY A 260 -0.51 9.15 8.84
N ALA A 261 0.40 8.46 8.15
CA ALA A 261 1.34 9.09 7.23
C ALA A 261 0.62 9.86 6.11
N ALA A 262 -0.34 9.22 5.45
CA ALA A 262 -1.12 9.84 4.40
C ALA A 262 -2.01 10.99 4.92
N TRP A 263 -2.63 10.83 6.09
CA TRP A 263 -3.47 11.85 6.70
C TRP A 263 -2.70 13.12 7.06
N MET A 264 -1.52 13.00 7.62
CA MET A 264 -0.67 14.15 7.96
C MET A 264 -0.41 15.02 6.72
N VAL A 265 -0.04 14.39 5.62
CA VAL A 265 0.23 15.07 4.34
C VAL A 265 -1.05 15.63 3.73
N ALA A 266 -2.13 14.85 3.70
CA ALA A 266 -3.41 15.26 3.13
C ALA A 266 -4.04 16.44 3.88
N ARG A 267 -3.95 16.44 5.22
CA ARG A 267 -4.44 17.54 6.05
C ARG A 267 -3.70 18.84 5.75
N TYR A 268 -2.38 18.80 5.71
CA TYR A 268 -1.57 19.96 5.34
C TYR A 268 -1.96 20.53 3.97
N TRP A 269 -2.07 19.65 2.97
CA TRP A 269 -2.42 20.08 1.62
C TRP A 269 -3.84 20.65 1.55
N ALA A 270 -4.80 20.05 2.23
CA ALA A 270 -6.19 20.51 2.30
C ALA A 270 -6.29 21.88 2.97
N GLU A 271 -5.54 22.13 4.05
CA GLU A 271 -5.47 23.43 4.74
C GLU A 271 -4.91 24.54 3.82
N LYS A 272 -3.90 24.23 3.01
CA LYS A 272 -3.33 25.18 2.03
C LYS A 272 -4.24 25.43 0.81
N HIS A 273 -5.18 24.52 0.55
CA HIS A 273 -6.06 24.56 -0.63
C HIS A 273 -7.55 24.40 -0.24
N PRO A 274 -8.14 25.32 0.52
CA PRO A 274 -9.45 25.13 1.16
C PRO A 274 -10.63 24.96 0.18
N ARG A 275 -10.44 25.32 -1.10
CA ARG A 275 -11.47 25.17 -2.15
C ARG A 275 -11.30 23.91 -3.00
N LYS A 276 -10.27 23.09 -2.70
CA LYS A 276 -9.92 21.88 -3.46
C LYS A 276 -10.35 20.64 -2.70
N LYS A 277 -10.98 19.68 -3.37
CA LYS A 277 -11.41 18.43 -2.77
C LYS A 277 -10.27 17.44 -2.74
N VAL A 278 -9.90 17.00 -1.53
CA VAL A 278 -8.78 16.07 -1.26
C VAL A 278 -9.33 14.71 -0.87
N VAL A 279 -8.82 13.66 -1.49
CA VAL A 279 -9.07 12.27 -1.09
C VAL A 279 -7.79 11.68 -0.53
N CYS A 280 -7.87 11.10 0.67
CA CYS A 280 -6.77 10.43 1.34
C CYS A 280 -7.04 8.93 1.47
N LEU A 281 -6.10 8.08 1.07
CA LEU A 281 -6.24 6.62 1.10
C LEU A 281 -5.84 6.05 2.47
N PHE A 282 -6.75 5.30 3.11
CA PHE A 282 -6.53 4.57 4.36
C PHE A 282 -6.64 3.06 4.07
N PRO A 283 -5.51 2.36 3.86
CA PRO A 283 -5.51 1.01 3.25
C PRO A 283 -6.00 -0.12 4.14
N ASP A 284 -5.94 0.01 5.46
CA ASP A 284 -6.29 -1.04 6.40
C ASP A 284 -6.77 -0.48 7.74
N ASP A 285 -7.36 -1.36 8.57
CA ASP A 285 -7.74 -1.04 9.93
C ASP A 285 -6.55 -1.12 10.93
N GLY A 286 -6.79 -0.70 12.17
CA GLY A 286 -5.79 -0.66 13.24
C GLY A 286 -5.52 -2.00 13.92
N THR A 287 -6.30 -3.05 13.65
CA THR A 287 -6.28 -4.31 14.42
C THR A 287 -4.89 -4.97 14.44
N ARG A 288 -4.18 -4.90 13.32
CA ARG A 288 -2.83 -5.44 13.20
C ARG A 288 -1.79 -4.69 14.04
N TYR A 289 -2.09 -3.47 14.46
CA TYR A 289 -1.12 -2.53 15.05
C TYR A 289 -1.33 -2.30 16.54
N VAL A 290 -2.15 -3.13 17.21
CA VAL A 290 -2.48 -2.99 18.65
C VAL A 290 -1.28 -3.21 19.56
N HIS A 291 -0.30 -4.02 19.13
CA HIS A 291 0.89 -4.35 19.92
C HIS A 291 2.12 -3.49 19.55
N ASP A 292 1.98 -2.59 18.56
CA ASP A 292 3.03 -1.66 18.14
C ASP A 292 2.54 -0.22 18.19
N ILE A 293 1.93 0.33 17.14
CA ILE A 293 1.50 1.74 17.06
C ILE A 293 0.53 2.13 18.19
N TYR A 294 -0.34 1.22 18.63
CA TYR A 294 -1.33 1.47 19.68
C TYR A 294 -0.87 1.05 21.08
N SER A 295 0.37 0.58 21.21
CA SER A 295 1.03 0.30 22.50
C SER A 295 1.90 1.48 22.92
N ASP A 296 1.55 2.14 24.04
CA ASP A 296 2.34 3.26 24.57
C ASP A 296 3.76 2.81 24.96
N ASP A 297 3.89 1.59 25.47
CA ASP A 297 5.16 0.98 25.83
C ASP A 297 6.05 0.74 24.59
N TYR A 298 5.48 0.23 23.49
CA TYR A 298 6.22 0.08 22.21
C TYR A 298 6.64 1.45 21.66
N MET A 299 5.73 2.42 21.62
CA MET A 299 6.01 3.77 21.14
C MET A 299 7.11 4.45 21.97
N GLY A 300 7.04 4.32 23.30
CA GLY A 300 8.02 4.92 24.20
C GLY A 300 9.39 4.27 24.10
N ARG A 301 9.47 2.93 24.15
CA ARG A 301 10.75 2.19 24.07
C ARG A 301 11.50 2.41 22.76
N ASN A 302 10.79 2.64 21.66
CA ASN A 302 11.39 2.88 20.35
C ASN A 302 11.58 4.37 20.00
N GLY A 303 11.21 5.29 20.90
CA GLY A 303 11.34 6.72 20.66
C GLY A 303 10.47 7.25 19.53
N TYR A 304 9.29 6.64 19.29
CA TYR A 304 8.40 7.02 18.18
C TYR A 304 7.46 8.18 18.52
N TRP A 305 7.36 8.57 19.79
CA TRP A 305 6.61 9.76 20.14
C TRP A 305 7.35 11.01 19.67
N GLN A 306 6.73 11.80 18.80
CA GLN A 306 7.30 13.02 18.24
C GLN A 306 6.25 14.13 18.23
N GLU A 307 6.71 15.37 18.33
CA GLU A 307 5.91 16.52 17.94
C GLU A 307 5.79 16.53 16.41
N LEU A 308 4.56 16.58 15.91
CA LEU A 308 4.35 16.57 14.46
C LEU A 308 4.70 17.96 13.89
N PRO A 309 5.52 18.02 12.83
CA PRO A 309 5.72 19.26 12.10
C PRO A 309 4.41 19.76 11.50
N THR A 310 4.22 21.07 11.47
CA THR A 310 3.04 21.71 10.87
C THR A 310 3.15 21.78 9.35
N GLU A 311 4.38 21.73 8.81
CA GLU A 311 4.68 21.76 7.38
C GLU A 311 5.96 20.96 7.07
N PRO A 312 6.13 20.47 5.81
CA PRO A 312 7.33 19.77 5.41
C PRO A 312 8.49 20.72 5.13
N ASP A 313 9.70 20.18 5.21
CA ASP A 313 10.88 20.81 4.63
C ASP A 313 10.90 20.55 3.11
N PHE A 314 10.84 21.60 2.28
CA PHE A 314 10.89 21.45 0.83
C PHE A 314 12.32 21.29 0.32
N VAL A 315 12.54 20.28 -0.53
CA VAL A 315 13.85 19.98 -1.12
C VAL A 315 13.76 19.91 -2.64
N SER A 316 14.89 20.11 -3.31
CA SER A 316 15.00 20.06 -4.77
C SER A 316 15.49 18.71 -5.30
N SER A 317 15.98 17.82 -4.42
CA SER A 317 16.42 16.47 -4.77
C SER A 317 16.24 15.49 -3.60
N PRO A 318 16.05 14.18 -3.87
CA PRO A 318 15.85 13.18 -2.82
C PRO A 318 16.99 13.11 -1.80
N GLY A 319 18.23 13.32 -2.24
CA GLY A 319 19.41 13.28 -1.37
C GLY A 319 19.50 14.41 -0.32
N GLN A 320 18.63 15.42 -0.39
CA GLN A 320 18.53 16.50 0.60
C GLN A 320 17.52 16.21 1.71
N ALA A 321 16.72 15.13 1.59
CA ALA A 321 15.76 14.74 2.61
C ALA A 321 16.49 14.19 3.86
N VAL A 322 16.23 14.76 5.04
CA VAL A 322 17.05 14.56 6.25
C VAL A 322 16.26 14.13 7.50
N GLY A 323 15.63 12.96 7.46
CA GLY A 323 15.09 12.33 8.68
C GLY A 323 13.96 13.08 9.40
N ARG A 324 13.26 13.98 8.70
CA ARG A 324 12.09 14.73 9.14
C ARG A 324 11.16 14.86 7.94
N TRP A 325 9.87 15.06 8.15
CA TRP A 325 8.89 15.24 7.09
C TRP A 325 9.39 16.22 6.03
N THR A 326 9.64 15.69 4.88
CA THR A 326 10.23 16.38 3.74
C THR A 326 9.35 16.24 2.52
N ALA A 327 9.25 17.27 1.70
CA ALA A 327 8.48 17.30 0.46
C ALA A 327 9.34 17.70 -0.74
N MET A 328 9.01 17.17 -1.88
CA MET A 328 9.63 17.53 -3.15
C MET A 328 8.57 17.65 -4.25
N ASP A 329 8.65 18.73 -5.02
CA ASP A 329 7.93 18.83 -6.29
C ASP A 329 8.50 17.80 -7.28
N TRP A 330 7.77 16.71 -7.48
CA TRP A 330 8.14 15.66 -8.43
C TRP A 330 7.82 16.07 -9.87
N GLY A 331 6.81 16.90 -10.08
CA GLY A 331 6.48 17.52 -11.36
C GLY A 331 6.15 16.53 -12.46
N ARG A 332 5.63 15.33 -12.13
CA ARG A 332 5.27 14.25 -13.07
C ARG A 332 6.44 13.79 -13.94
N ARG A 333 7.66 13.86 -13.42
CA ARG A 333 8.90 13.45 -14.12
C ARG A 333 9.14 11.95 -14.04
N HIS A 334 9.85 11.43 -15.02
CA HIS A 334 10.35 10.06 -14.96
C HIS A 334 11.43 9.91 -13.88
N TYR A 335 11.53 8.71 -13.32
CA TYR A 335 12.50 8.42 -12.27
C TYR A 335 13.94 8.77 -12.67
N ALA A 336 14.36 8.38 -13.87
CA ALA A 336 15.72 8.63 -14.37
C ALA A 336 16.07 10.12 -14.45
N GLU A 337 15.11 10.98 -14.77
CA GLU A 337 15.32 12.43 -14.88
C GLU A 337 15.60 13.08 -13.52
N THR A 338 14.97 12.54 -12.48
CA THR A 338 15.02 13.11 -11.12
C THR A 338 16.22 12.59 -10.33
N VAL A 339 16.59 11.31 -10.53
CA VAL A 339 17.62 10.63 -9.73
C VAL A 339 18.99 10.63 -10.39
N ALA A 340 19.10 10.96 -11.68
CA ALA A 340 20.38 11.04 -12.42
C ALA A 340 21.39 12.02 -11.79
N GLY A 341 20.95 12.99 -10.99
CA GLY A 341 21.81 13.90 -10.24
C GLY A 341 22.41 13.32 -8.94
N VAL A 342 21.85 12.23 -8.42
CA VAL A 342 22.27 11.63 -7.14
C VAL A 342 23.41 10.63 -7.32
N CYS A 343 23.50 9.98 -8.49
CA CYS A 343 24.54 8.98 -8.78
C CYS A 343 25.90 9.58 -9.23
N ARG A 344 26.08 10.89 -9.22
CA ARG A 344 27.33 11.56 -9.65
C ARG A 344 28.13 12.22 -8.51
N LYS A 345 27.96 11.75 -7.26
CA LYS A 345 28.87 12.19 -6.20
C LYS A 345 29.45 11.00 -5.43
#